data_9aac182fa9b947b17138be4434c1339b
#
_entry.id   9aac182fa9b947b17138be4434c1339b
#
_cell.length_a   1.000
_cell.length_b   1.000
_cell.length_c   1.000
_cell.angle_alpha   90.00
_cell.angle_beta   90.00
_cell.angle_gamma   90.00
#
_symmetry.space_group_name_H-M   'P 1'
#
loop_
_entity.id
_entity.type
_entity.pdbx_description
1 polymer ?
#
loop_
_entity_poly.entity_id
_entity_poly.type
_entity_poly.pdbx_seq_one_letter_code
_entity_poly.pdbx_strand_id
1 'polypeptide(L)'
;MKTLKTIALLFCLAVGASACHDLEGDNSDFDLGFASGNGGSNPYVDGYDRLDNSLRLATYNTHRCEGPITQDPAYDRAHYDMTAKVISLVAPDAIALQELDEKTSWHPVSQIRELANRTGMYATFGRAIDQRGGQYGNGILSREEPLSTEILSLPNPDQTEARIALVAEFERFVFIATHFCHKSEVNRTA
;
A
#
# COMPACT_ATOMS: atom_id res chain seq x y z
N MET A 1 13.42 6.57 32.18
CA MET A 1 12.69 7.60 31.41
C MET A 1 12.05 6.87 30.23
N LYS A 2 10.71 6.82 30.19
CA LYS A 2 10.00 6.26 29.02
C LYS A 2 10.11 7.28 27.89
N THR A 3 10.86 6.98 26.87
CA THR A 3 10.89 7.79 25.64
C THR A 3 9.49 7.82 25.04
N LEU A 4 8.94 8.99 24.85
CA LEU A 4 7.67 9.19 24.20
C LEU A 4 7.83 8.75 22.73
N LYS A 5 7.20 7.64 22.34
CA LYS A 5 7.22 7.18 20.95
C LYS A 5 6.30 8.08 20.12
N THR A 6 6.79 8.54 19.00
CA THR A 6 5.97 9.33 18.07
C THR A 6 4.96 8.40 17.39
N ILE A 7 3.67 8.72 17.53
CA ILE A 7 2.60 8.00 16.82
C ILE A 7 2.43 8.71 15.48
N ALA A 8 2.74 8.02 14.39
CA ALA A 8 2.47 8.51 13.06
C ALA A 8 1.19 7.84 12.53
N LEU A 9 0.10 8.60 12.52
CA LEU A 9 -1.18 8.18 11.98
C LEU A 9 -1.31 8.75 10.57
N LEU A 10 -1.19 7.88 9.56
CA LEU A 10 -1.41 8.28 8.18
C LEU A 10 -2.80 7.81 7.75
N PHE A 11 -3.74 8.76 7.66
CA PHE A 11 -5.07 8.50 7.16
C PHE A 11 -5.09 8.58 5.63
N CYS A 12 -5.41 7.47 4.99
CA CYS A 12 -5.82 7.53 3.59
C CYS A 12 -7.31 7.88 3.54
N LEU A 13 -7.60 9.18 3.38
CA LEU A 13 -8.92 9.60 2.93
C LEU A 13 -9.03 9.14 1.47
N ALA A 14 -9.71 8.03 1.24
CA ALA A 14 -10.23 7.73 -0.07
C ALA A 14 -11.33 8.77 -0.37
N VAL A 15 -10.91 9.94 -0.85
CA VAL A 15 -11.83 10.80 -1.57
C VAL A 15 -12.20 10.01 -2.80
N GLY A 16 -13.44 9.54 -2.86
CA GLY A 16 -13.97 8.86 -4.03
C GLY A 16 -14.01 9.82 -5.20
N ALA A 17 -12.87 10.00 -5.84
CA ALA A 17 -12.83 10.44 -7.20
C ALA A 17 -13.14 9.20 -8.04
N SER A 18 -14.41 9.06 -8.42
CA SER A 18 -14.81 8.29 -9.58
C SER A 18 -14.18 8.97 -10.79
N ALA A 19 -12.91 8.69 -11.01
CA ALA A 19 -12.15 9.10 -12.17
C ALA A 19 -11.64 7.84 -12.88
N CYS A 20 -12.54 6.87 -13.07
CA CYS A 20 -12.46 5.99 -14.22
C CYS A 20 -13.12 6.74 -15.36
N HIS A 21 -12.52 7.79 -15.85
CA HIS A 21 -12.79 8.30 -17.18
C HIS A 21 -11.92 7.52 -18.13
N ASP A 22 -12.59 6.91 -19.11
CA ASP A 22 -12.04 6.24 -20.26
C ASP A 22 -10.89 7.07 -20.85
N LEU A 23 -9.66 6.71 -20.49
CA LEU A 23 -8.49 7.08 -21.25
C LEU A 23 -8.33 5.99 -22.32
N GLU A 24 -9.18 6.05 -23.36
CA GLU A 24 -8.83 5.51 -24.67
C GLU A 24 -7.68 6.36 -25.20
N GLY A 25 -6.49 6.15 -24.69
CA GLY A 25 -5.24 6.69 -25.17
C GLY A 25 -4.29 5.52 -25.35
N ASP A 26 -3.73 5.42 -26.52
CA ASP A 26 -2.62 4.55 -26.86
C ASP A 26 -1.59 4.48 -25.71
N ASN A 27 -1.60 3.35 -24.98
CA ASN A 27 -0.73 3.11 -23.84
C ASN A 27 0.73 2.82 -24.22
N SER A 28 1.11 3.04 -25.47
CA SER A 28 2.47 2.78 -25.95
C SER A 28 3.49 3.81 -25.45
N ASP A 29 3.04 4.96 -24.93
CA ASP A 29 3.89 6.08 -24.52
C ASP A 29 3.72 6.53 -23.06
N PHE A 30 3.24 5.68 -22.16
CA PHE A 30 3.38 5.98 -20.74
C PHE A 30 4.82 5.68 -20.29
N ASP A 31 5.74 6.32 -20.99
CA ASP A 31 7.10 6.50 -20.51
C ASP A 31 7.03 7.47 -19.32
N LEU A 32 7.11 6.91 -18.12
CA LEU A 32 7.24 7.69 -16.88
C LEU A 32 8.55 8.50 -16.85
N GLY A 33 9.23 8.63 -17.98
CA GLY A 33 10.52 9.35 -18.09
C GLY A 33 11.67 8.65 -17.34
N PHE A 34 11.42 7.44 -16.86
CA PHE A 34 12.45 6.61 -16.22
C PHE A 34 13.13 5.75 -17.27
N ALA A 35 13.65 6.38 -18.31
CA ALA A 35 14.42 5.72 -19.34
C ALA A 35 15.51 4.88 -18.67
N SER A 36 15.50 3.61 -18.99
CA SER A 36 16.58 2.68 -18.72
C SER A 36 17.90 3.33 -19.10
N GLY A 37 18.75 3.64 -18.14
CA GLY A 37 20.17 3.72 -18.44
C GLY A 37 20.94 4.98 -18.12
N ASN A 38 20.34 6.10 -17.81
CA ASN A 38 21.12 7.22 -17.28
C ASN A 38 20.33 7.80 -16.12
N GLY A 39 20.85 7.68 -14.91
CA GLY A 39 20.27 8.14 -13.65
C GLY A 39 19.52 9.49 -13.73
N GLY A 40 18.41 9.46 -14.43
CA GLY A 40 17.48 10.58 -14.51
C GLY A 40 16.92 10.79 -13.09
N SER A 41 17.27 11.92 -12.51
CA SER A 41 16.76 12.31 -11.21
C SER A 41 15.24 12.33 -11.26
N ASN A 42 14.60 11.67 -10.29
CA ASN A 42 13.17 11.85 -10.08
C ASN A 42 12.98 13.21 -9.38
N PRO A 43 12.47 14.26 -10.06
CA PRO A 43 12.36 15.59 -9.47
C PRO A 43 11.46 15.62 -8.22
N TYR A 44 10.63 14.59 -8.02
CA TYR A 44 9.77 14.47 -6.86
C TYR A 44 10.45 13.75 -5.67
N VAL A 45 11.52 13.00 -5.90
CA VAL A 45 12.27 12.29 -4.86
C VAL A 45 13.65 12.89 -4.65
N ASP A 46 14.34 13.23 -5.74
CA ASP A 46 15.71 13.75 -5.70
C ASP A 46 15.77 15.25 -5.33
N GLY A 47 14.64 15.97 -5.45
CA GLY A 47 14.52 17.39 -5.04
C GLY A 47 14.33 17.60 -3.54
N TYR A 48 14.15 16.53 -2.77
CA TYR A 48 13.96 16.60 -1.32
C TYR A 48 15.07 15.81 -0.65
N ASP A 49 16.10 16.52 -0.23
CA ASP A 49 17.12 15.94 0.64
C ASP A 49 16.45 15.34 1.86
N ARG A 50 16.85 14.11 2.16
CA ARG A 50 16.37 13.45 3.37
C ARG A 50 17.01 14.15 4.57
N LEU A 51 16.19 14.80 5.38
CA LEU A 51 16.67 15.41 6.62
C LEU A 51 17.17 14.30 7.56
N ASP A 52 18.31 14.53 8.21
CA ASP A 52 18.82 13.64 9.23
C ASP A 52 17.75 13.39 10.30
N ASN A 53 17.60 12.13 10.72
CA ASN A 53 16.61 11.66 11.68
C ASN A 53 15.14 11.85 11.27
N SER A 54 14.86 12.08 9.98
CA SER A 54 13.49 12.11 9.45
C SER A 54 12.97 10.71 9.15
N LEU A 55 11.65 10.55 9.18
CA LEU A 55 10.93 9.38 8.69
C LEU A 55 10.20 9.75 7.40
N ARG A 56 10.37 8.93 6.37
CA ARG A 56 9.57 9.01 5.15
C ARG A 56 8.49 7.95 5.23
N LEU A 57 7.26 8.39 5.44
CA LEU A 57 6.09 7.54 5.52
C LEU A 57 5.23 7.76 4.29
N ALA A 58 4.64 6.69 3.76
CA ALA A 58 3.80 6.74 2.58
C ALA A 58 2.54 5.90 2.76
N THR A 59 1.55 6.14 1.90
CA THR A 59 0.36 5.30 1.75
C THR A 59 0.04 5.15 0.27
N TYR A 60 -0.39 3.96 -0.14
CA TYR A 60 -0.71 3.67 -1.53
C TYR A 60 -1.82 2.62 -1.61
N ASN A 61 -2.99 3.00 -2.14
CA ASN A 61 -4.00 2.02 -2.53
C ASN A 61 -3.53 1.34 -3.82
N THR A 62 -3.26 0.05 -3.76
CA THR A 62 -2.67 -0.71 -4.88
C THR A 62 -3.69 -1.25 -5.86
N HIS A 63 -4.98 -1.18 -5.51
CA HIS A 63 -6.04 -1.81 -6.30
C HIS A 63 -5.67 -3.25 -6.69
N ARG A 64 -5.28 -4.07 -5.70
CA ARG A 64 -4.80 -5.45 -5.89
C ARG A 64 -3.60 -5.62 -6.83
N CYS A 65 -2.82 -4.56 -7.01
CA CYS A 65 -1.78 -4.49 -8.03
C CYS A 65 -2.30 -4.78 -9.46
N GLU A 66 -3.59 -4.63 -9.68
CA GLU A 66 -4.21 -4.75 -11.01
C GLU A 66 -3.95 -3.46 -11.80
N GLY A 67 -3.61 -3.60 -13.07
CA GLY A 67 -3.57 -2.49 -14.00
C GLY A 67 -4.86 -2.36 -14.80
N PRO A 68 -4.83 -1.59 -15.88
CA PRO A 68 -5.96 -1.52 -16.79
C PRO A 68 -6.28 -2.93 -17.27
N ILE A 69 -7.58 -3.26 -17.35
CA ILE A 69 -8.08 -4.58 -17.73
C ILE A 69 -7.54 -4.93 -19.13
N THR A 70 -6.43 -5.65 -19.15
CA THR A 70 -5.94 -6.29 -20.36
C THR A 70 -6.16 -7.78 -20.25
N GLN A 71 -6.45 -8.44 -21.37
CA GLN A 71 -6.64 -9.88 -21.41
C GLN A 71 -5.32 -10.66 -21.46
N ASP A 72 -4.20 -10.02 -21.15
CA ASP A 72 -2.88 -10.63 -21.22
C ASP A 72 -2.46 -11.20 -19.86
N PRO A 73 -2.37 -12.56 -19.72
CA PRO A 73 -1.92 -13.19 -18.47
C PRO A 73 -0.47 -12.85 -18.07
N ALA A 74 0.33 -12.33 -18.98
CA ALA A 74 1.69 -11.85 -18.68
C ALA A 74 1.68 -10.54 -17.86
N TYR A 75 0.54 -9.92 -17.75
CA TYR A 75 0.37 -8.62 -17.12
C TYR A 75 0.50 -8.64 -15.60
N ASP A 76 0.09 -9.72 -14.91
CA ASP A 76 0.18 -9.83 -13.45
C ASP A 76 1.59 -9.60 -12.92
N ARG A 77 2.59 -10.15 -13.61
CA ARG A 77 3.99 -9.99 -13.22
C ARG A 77 4.50 -8.56 -13.44
N ALA A 78 4.04 -7.91 -14.49
CA ALA A 78 4.39 -6.53 -14.81
C ALA A 78 3.87 -5.55 -13.75
N HIS A 79 2.71 -5.82 -13.15
CA HIS A 79 2.12 -4.97 -12.13
C HIS A 79 2.87 -4.99 -10.80
N TYR A 80 3.29 -6.16 -10.32
CA TYR A 80 4.13 -6.23 -9.12
C TYR A 80 5.45 -5.50 -9.31
N ASP A 81 6.08 -5.65 -10.46
CA ASP A 81 7.33 -4.97 -10.77
C ASP A 81 7.14 -3.45 -10.85
N MET A 82 6.05 -2.98 -11.46
CA MET A 82 5.73 -1.56 -11.55
C MET A 82 5.39 -0.97 -10.17
N THR A 83 4.55 -1.64 -9.39
CA THR A 83 4.19 -1.21 -8.03
C THR A 83 5.44 -1.16 -7.14
N ALA A 84 6.28 -2.19 -7.19
CA ALA A 84 7.53 -2.23 -6.45
C ALA A 84 8.51 -1.12 -6.89
N LYS A 85 8.56 -0.80 -8.19
CA LYS A 85 9.36 0.31 -8.72
C LYS A 85 8.89 1.65 -8.15
N VAL A 86 7.58 1.90 -8.12
CA VAL A 86 7.01 3.12 -7.51
C VAL A 86 7.39 3.20 -6.03
N ILE A 87 7.23 2.12 -5.27
CA ILE A 87 7.61 2.07 -3.85
C ILE A 87 9.11 2.36 -3.68
N SER A 88 9.95 1.76 -4.51
CA SER A 88 11.40 1.95 -4.46
C SER A 88 11.81 3.39 -4.80
N LEU A 89 11.12 4.04 -5.73
CA LEU A 89 11.36 5.46 -6.09
C LEU A 89 10.96 6.40 -4.96
N VAL A 90 9.85 6.14 -4.27
CA VAL A 90 9.46 6.89 -3.06
C VAL A 90 10.44 6.66 -1.93
N ALA A 91 11.07 5.49 -1.88
CA ALA A 91 12.03 5.07 -0.86
C ALA A 91 11.55 5.32 0.57
N PRO A 92 10.33 4.86 0.97
CA PRO A 92 9.78 5.10 2.29
C PRO A 92 10.51 4.27 3.35
N ASP A 93 10.47 4.71 4.61
CA ASP A 93 10.84 3.89 5.77
C ASP A 93 9.75 2.88 6.10
N ALA A 94 8.49 3.31 5.98
CA ALA A 94 7.32 2.44 6.01
C ALA A 94 6.24 2.97 5.07
N ILE A 95 5.51 2.05 4.44
CA ILE A 95 4.40 2.35 3.54
C ILE A 95 3.19 1.49 3.87
N ALA A 96 2.02 2.14 4.00
CA ALA A 96 0.73 1.48 4.13
C ALA A 96 0.18 1.19 2.73
N LEU A 97 -0.19 -0.07 2.50
CA LEU A 97 -0.75 -0.55 1.25
C LEU A 97 -2.18 -1.00 1.49
N GLN A 98 -3.12 -0.50 0.71
CA GLN A 98 -4.52 -0.91 0.76
C GLN A 98 -4.84 -1.80 -0.43
N GLU A 99 -5.92 -2.57 -0.28
CA GLU A 99 -6.47 -3.45 -1.32
C GLU A 99 -5.51 -4.53 -1.77
N LEU A 100 -5.01 -5.31 -0.83
CA LEU A 100 -4.14 -6.45 -1.12
C LEU A 100 -4.89 -7.78 -0.98
N ASP A 101 -4.68 -8.66 -1.94
CA ASP A 101 -5.08 -10.07 -1.89
C ASP A 101 -3.99 -10.95 -1.28
N GLU A 102 -4.41 -11.90 -0.45
CA GLU A 102 -3.57 -12.96 0.11
C GLU A 102 -4.13 -14.32 -0.33
N LYS A 103 -3.56 -14.86 -1.39
CA LYS A 103 -3.87 -16.20 -1.93
C LYS A 103 -5.35 -16.40 -2.29
N THR A 104 -5.97 -15.41 -2.90
CA THR A 104 -7.31 -15.53 -3.45
C THR A 104 -7.30 -16.34 -4.76
N SER A 105 -8.48 -16.77 -5.25
CA SER A 105 -8.56 -17.41 -6.56
C SER A 105 -8.26 -16.46 -7.73
N TRP A 106 -8.32 -15.14 -7.51
CA TRP A 106 -7.89 -14.15 -8.50
C TRP A 106 -6.37 -13.99 -8.49
N HIS A 107 -5.77 -13.94 -7.30
CA HIS A 107 -4.35 -13.76 -7.09
C HIS A 107 -3.84 -14.86 -6.15
N PRO A 108 -3.38 -16.01 -6.71
CA PRO A 108 -3.03 -17.20 -5.91
C PRO A 108 -1.71 -17.06 -5.13
N VAL A 109 -1.13 -15.87 -5.11
CA VAL A 109 0.09 -15.53 -4.38
C VAL A 109 -0.19 -14.53 -3.25
N SER A 110 0.76 -14.38 -2.34
CA SER A 110 0.75 -13.32 -1.34
C SER A 110 1.24 -12.02 -1.98
N GLN A 111 0.36 -11.08 -2.28
CA GLN A 111 0.74 -9.84 -2.96
C GLN A 111 1.74 -9.00 -2.14
N ILE A 112 1.54 -8.94 -0.82
CA ILE A 112 2.47 -8.21 0.04
C ILE A 112 3.88 -8.82 0.03
N ARG A 113 3.99 -10.17 -0.01
CA ARG A 113 5.28 -10.85 -0.09
C ARG A 113 5.95 -10.67 -1.44
N GLU A 114 5.16 -10.66 -2.52
CA GLU A 114 5.68 -10.37 -3.87
C GLU A 114 6.30 -8.96 -3.92
N LEU A 115 5.64 -7.97 -3.32
CA LEU A 115 6.18 -6.62 -3.23
C LEU A 115 7.40 -6.54 -2.30
N ALA A 116 7.35 -7.22 -1.15
CA ALA A 116 8.47 -7.27 -0.22
C ALA A 116 9.74 -7.84 -0.85
N ASN A 117 9.60 -8.96 -1.58
CA ASN A 117 10.72 -9.60 -2.28
C ASN A 117 11.38 -8.68 -3.33
N ARG A 118 10.59 -7.84 -4.00
CA ARG A 118 11.08 -6.91 -5.02
C ARG A 118 11.68 -5.63 -4.45
N THR A 119 11.21 -5.22 -3.27
CA THR A 119 11.66 -3.98 -2.62
C THR A 119 12.74 -4.20 -1.56
N GLY A 120 12.96 -5.45 -1.13
CA GLY A 120 13.85 -5.79 -0.02
C GLY A 120 13.33 -5.33 1.34
N MET A 121 12.00 -5.11 1.47
CA MET A 121 11.38 -4.63 2.69
C MET A 121 10.73 -5.77 3.48
N TYR A 122 10.52 -5.58 4.78
CA TYR A 122 9.73 -6.48 5.62
C TYR A 122 8.24 -6.31 5.34
N ALA A 123 7.50 -7.42 5.34
CA ALA A 123 6.08 -7.48 5.03
C ALA A 123 5.24 -7.82 6.24
N THR A 124 4.22 -7.01 6.50
CA THR A 124 3.17 -7.29 7.46
C THR A 124 1.82 -7.24 6.75
N PHE A 125 0.97 -8.27 6.91
CA PHE A 125 -0.36 -8.33 6.33
C PHE A 125 -1.43 -8.33 7.42
N GLY A 126 -2.47 -7.54 7.24
CA GLY A 126 -3.66 -7.51 8.08
C GLY A 126 -4.90 -7.93 7.29
N ARG A 127 -5.50 -9.07 7.66
CA ARG A 127 -6.74 -9.55 7.07
C ARG A 127 -7.93 -8.70 7.53
N ALA A 128 -8.65 -8.11 6.59
CA ALA A 128 -9.94 -7.45 6.85
C ALA A 128 -11.10 -8.45 6.66
N ILE A 129 -11.10 -9.19 5.56
CA ILE A 129 -12.15 -10.16 5.20
C ILE A 129 -11.53 -11.43 4.58
N ASP A 130 -12.33 -12.50 4.59
CA ASP A 130 -12.10 -13.65 3.72
C ASP A 130 -12.66 -13.35 2.34
N GLN A 131 -11.91 -13.65 1.29
CA GLN A 131 -12.29 -13.38 -0.08
C GLN A 131 -11.83 -14.49 -1.01
N ARG A 132 -12.77 -15.07 -1.74
CA ARG A 132 -12.50 -16.04 -2.82
C ARG A 132 -11.50 -17.15 -2.46
N GLY A 133 -11.67 -17.74 -1.28
CA GLY A 133 -10.83 -18.83 -0.81
C GLY A 133 -9.48 -18.41 -0.22
N GLY A 134 -9.18 -17.12 -0.25
CA GLY A 134 -8.05 -16.49 0.42
C GLY A 134 -8.50 -15.35 1.32
N GLN A 135 -7.69 -14.30 1.43
CA GLN A 135 -7.95 -13.14 2.30
C GLN A 135 -7.72 -11.83 1.53
N TYR A 136 -8.35 -10.77 2.01
CA TYR A 136 -8.19 -9.42 1.49
C TYR A 136 -8.02 -8.44 2.65
N GLY A 137 -7.15 -7.44 2.46
CA GLY A 137 -6.89 -6.50 3.54
C GLY A 137 -5.85 -5.45 3.22
N ASN A 138 -5.14 -5.04 4.28
CA ASN A 138 -4.09 -4.03 4.22
C ASN A 138 -2.72 -4.65 4.47
N GLY A 139 -1.68 -3.99 3.98
CA GLY A 139 -0.30 -4.36 4.25
C GLY A 139 0.53 -3.18 4.74
N ILE A 140 1.63 -3.49 5.39
CA ILE A 140 2.71 -2.56 5.67
C ILE A 140 3.99 -3.17 5.11
N LEU A 141 4.71 -2.40 4.28
CA LEU A 141 6.11 -2.68 3.99
C LEU A 141 6.96 -1.71 4.79
N SER A 142 8.06 -2.21 5.37
CA SER A 142 8.95 -1.40 6.20
C SER A 142 10.41 -1.79 6.00
N ARG A 143 11.33 -0.83 6.16
CA ARG A 143 12.78 -1.08 6.11
C ARG A 143 13.29 -1.79 7.35
N GLU A 144 12.65 -1.55 8.49
CA GLU A 144 12.94 -2.19 9.76
C GLU A 144 11.90 -3.28 10.02
N GLU A 145 12.33 -4.38 10.63
CA GLU A 145 11.40 -5.39 11.11
C GLU A 145 10.58 -4.82 12.27
N PRO A 146 9.24 -4.91 12.25
CA PRO A 146 8.44 -4.42 13.36
C PRO A 146 8.69 -5.24 14.63
N LEU A 147 8.76 -4.56 15.77
CA LEU A 147 8.90 -5.20 17.09
C LEU A 147 7.64 -5.98 17.47
N SER A 148 6.48 -5.45 17.07
CA SER A 148 5.19 -6.10 17.26
C SER A 148 4.20 -5.63 16.18
N THR A 149 3.17 -6.46 15.95
CA THR A 149 2.07 -6.13 15.05
C THR A 149 0.74 -6.52 15.68
N GLU A 150 -0.30 -5.73 15.43
CA GLU A 150 -1.65 -5.98 15.92
C GLU A 150 -2.68 -5.64 14.84
N ILE A 151 -3.78 -6.40 14.80
CA ILE A 151 -4.91 -6.14 13.92
C ILE A 151 -6.11 -5.76 14.80
N LEU A 152 -6.58 -4.53 14.64
CA LEU A 152 -7.76 -4.02 15.33
C LEU A 152 -8.94 -3.96 14.35
N SER A 153 -10.06 -4.59 14.71
CA SER A 153 -11.29 -4.44 13.93
C SER A 153 -11.84 -3.02 14.11
N LEU A 154 -12.19 -2.38 12.99
CA LEU A 154 -12.88 -1.09 13.04
C LEU A 154 -14.38 -1.29 13.21
N PRO A 155 -15.09 -0.32 13.82
CA PRO A 155 -16.53 -0.37 13.96
C PRO A 155 -17.22 -0.55 12.60
N ASN A 156 -18.27 -1.38 12.55
CA ASN A 156 -19.02 -1.68 11.34
C ASN A 156 -20.52 -1.76 11.61
N PRO A 157 -21.14 -0.71 12.19
CA PRO A 157 -22.56 -0.71 12.57
C PRO A 157 -23.49 -0.96 11.39
N ASP A 158 -23.16 -0.47 10.19
CA ASP A 158 -23.96 -0.69 8.98
C ASP A 158 -23.71 -2.05 8.31
N GLN A 159 -22.91 -2.93 8.94
CA GLN A 159 -22.61 -4.28 8.45
C GLN A 159 -22.18 -4.34 6.97
N THR A 160 -21.42 -3.36 6.53
CA THR A 160 -20.77 -3.35 5.21
C THR A 160 -19.52 -4.21 5.23
N GLU A 161 -18.64 -4.07 4.25
CA GLU A 161 -17.36 -4.73 4.24
C GLU A 161 -16.52 -4.35 5.47
N ALA A 162 -16.10 -5.34 6.25
CA ALA A 162 -15.31 -5.12 7.45
C ALA A 162 -13.98 -4.42 7.14
N ARG A 163 -13.57 -3.54 8.04
CA ARG A 163 -12.32 -2.77 7.96
C ARG A 163 -11.49 -3.02 9.20
N ILE A 164 -10.20 -2.81 9.06
CA ILE A 164 -9.23 -2.98 10.13
C ILE A 164 -8.26 -1.80 10.20
N ALA A 165 -7.65 -1.63 11.36
CA ALA A 165 -6.38 -0.94 11.52
C ALA A 165 -5.28 -1.98 11.75
N LEU A 166 -4.28 -2.02 10.87
CA LEU A 166 -3.08 -2.81 11.02
C LEU A 166 -2.03 -1.94 11.69
N VAL A 167 -1.64 -2.30 12.90
CA VAL A 167 -0.67 -1.57 13.71
C VAL A 167 0.67 -2.29 13.64
N ALA A 168 1.74 -1.54 13.37
CA ALA A 168 3.11 -2.01 13.44
C ALA A 168 3.92 -1.09 14.36
N GLU A 169 4.53 -1.66 15.39
CA GLU A 169 5.38 -0.95 16.34
C GLU A 169 6.84 -1.13 15.95
N PHE A 170 7.57 -0.02 15.86
CA PHE A 170 9.01 0.04 15.62
C PHE A 170 9.71 0.65 16.82
N GLU A 171 11.04 0.65 16.82
CA GLU A 171 11.78 1.21 17.95
C GLU A 171 11.45 2.69 18.22
N ARG A 172 11.31 3.48 17.16
CA ARG A 172 11.14 4.94 17.24
C ARG A 172 9.73 5.45 17.01
N PHE A 173 8.84 4.64 16.38
CA PHE A 173 7.49 5.07 16.00
C PHE A 173 6.51 3.89 15.97
N VAL A 174 5.23 4.23 15.94
CA VAL A 174 4.14 3.29 15.62
C VAL A 174 3.53 3.72 14.30
N PHE A 175 3.34 2.78 13.38
CA PHE A 175 2.72 3.04 12.09
C PHE A 175 1.41 2.25 11.98
N ILE A 176 0.35 2.93 11.55
CA ILE A 176 -0.99 2.35 11.46
C ILE A 176 -1.48 2.47 10.02
N ALA A 177 -1.79 1.33 9.40
CA ALA A 177 -2.39 1.24 8.09
C ALA A 177 -3.88 0.91 8.19
N THR A 178 -4.72 1.70 7.54
CA THR A 178 -6.15 1.45 7.46
C THR A 178 -6.69 1.77 6.07
N HIS A 179 -7.89 1.24 5.79
CA HIS A 179 -8.67 1.55 4.60
C HIS A 179 -10.12 1.74 5.04
N PHE A 180 -10.58 2.97 5.08
CA PHE A 180 -11.92 3.28 5.57
C PHE A 180 -13.02 2.82 4.60
N CYS A 181 -14.22 2.63 5.16
CA CYS A 181 -15.39 2.26 4.37
C CYS A 181 -15.80 3.40 3.43
N HIS A 182 -15.87 3.15 2.13
CA HIS A 182 -16.34 4.13 1.16
C HIS A 182 -17.87 4.18 1.03
N LYS A 183 -18.58 3.13 1.52
CA LYS A 183 -20.03 2.98 1.35
C LYS A 183 -20.85 3.57 2.49
N SER A 184 -20.26 3.72 3.68
CA SER A 184 -20.99 4.17 4.88
C SER A 184 -20.22 5.28 5.58
N GLU A 185 -20.88 6.42 5.76
CA GLU A 185 -20.38 7.52 6.60
C GLU A 185 -20.42 7.13 8.07
N VAL A 186 -21.45 6.42 8.50
CA VAL A 186 -21.59 5.95 9.89
C VAL A 186 -20.40 5.08 10.26
N ASN A 187 -20.01 4.14 9.39
CA ASN A 187 -18.84 3.28 9.65
C ASN A 187 -17.51 4.06 9.62
N ARG A 188 -17.44 5.23 8.93
CA ARG A 188 -16.22 6.06 8.93
C ARG A 188 -16.07 6.91 10.17
N THR A 189 -17.17 7.21 10.85
CA THR A 189 -17.23 8.14 12.00
C THR A 189 -17.43 7.44 13.34
N ALA A 190 -17.70 6.13 13.32
CA ALA A 190 -17.82 5.32 14.52
C ALA A 190 -16.43 4.96 15.10
#